data_b02f985627ab41ca0985a809aa12b8d7
#
_entry.id   b02f985627ab41ca0985a809aa12b8d7
#
_cell.length_a   1.000
_cell.length_b   1.000
_cell.length_c   1.000
_cell.angle_alpha   90.00
_cell.angle_beta   90.00
_cell.angle_gamma   90.00
#
_symmetry.space_group_name_H-M   'P 1'
#
loop_
_entity.id
_entity.type
_entity.pdbx_description
1 polymer ?
#
loop_
_entity_poly.entity_id
_entity_poly.type
_entity_poly.pdbx_seq_one_letter_code
_entity_poly.pdbx_strand_id
1 'polypeptide(L)'
;MEIQAFLNHIRSLRGYQDQIAHIEHLAPRRAVYGDLDAPLNDRLEDSLRAGGVWPLYAHQAEAINHIRAGRNVIIATSSASGKTLCYNVSVMQSLLDDPSTRALYLFPTKALAQDQLRKLHELFSPGLLPPQMMATFDGDTPRSERADVRRYGRIILTNPDMLHIGILPNYQSWAGLLRHLKSVSYTH
;
A
#
# COMPACT_ATOMS: atom_id res chain seq x y z
N MET A 1 8.67 22.51 14.81
CA MET A 1 8.94 23.97 14.63
C MET A 1 7.73 24.55 13.93
N GLU A 2 7.12 25.59 14.50
CA GLU A 2 5.99 26.24 13.83
C GLU A 2 6.45 26.95 12.55
N ILE A 3 5.65 26.85 11.51
CA ILE A 3 5.97 27.43 10.16
C ILE A 3 6.26 28.93 10.28
N GLN A 4 5.50 29.65 11.10
CA GLN A 4 5.70 31.09 11.31
C GLN A 4 7.05 31.41 11.97
N ALA A 5 7.45 30.60 12.95
CA ALA A 5 8.75 30.76 13.59
C ALA A 5 9.90 30.48 12.60
N PHE A 6 9.74 29.48 11.73
CA PHE A 6 10.69 29.19 10.66
C PHE A 6 10.81 30.33 9.64
N LEU A 7 9.70 30.88 9.19
CA LEU A 7 9.68 32.02 8.26
C LEU A 7 10.35 33.27 8.87
N ASN A 8 10.08 33.54 10.13
CA ASN A 8 10.70 34.64 10.86
C ASN A 8 12.21 34.42 10.99
N HIS A 9 12.63 33.19 11.29
CA HIS A 9 14.05 32.84 11.36
C HIS A 9 14.76 33.07 10.00
N ILE A 10 14.19 32.58 8.90
CA ILE A 10 14.77 32.81 7.55
C ILE A 10 14.92 34.29 7.27
N ARG A 11 13.86 35.09 7.53
CA ARG A 11 13.89 36.53 7.30
C ARG A 11 14.91 37.28 8.16
N SER A 12 15.34 36.72 9.28
CA SER A 12 16.36 37.30 10.15
C SER A 12 17.79 36.99 9.72
N LEU A 13 18.01 36.08 8.78
CA LEU A 13 19.35 35.71 8.32
C LEU A 13 20.00 36.84 7.52
N ARG A 14 21.31 37.10 7.74
CA ARG A 14 22.06 38.15 7.04
C ARG A 14 22.07 38.04 5.51
N GLY A 15 21.84 36.84 4.98
CA GLY A 15 21.77 36.56 3.54
C GLY A 15 20.36 36.66 2.94
N TYR A 16 19.36 37.01 3.73
CA TYR A 16 17.99 37.16 3.25
C TYR A 16 17.84 38.45 2.44
N GLN A 17 17.41 38.33 1.20
CA GLN A 17 17.21 39.42 0.25
C GLN A 17 15.85 39.23 -0.45
N ASP A 18 14.79 39.05 0.31
CA ASP A 18 13.40 38.83 -0.17
C ASP A 18 13.24 37.66 -1.16
N GLN A 19 13.98 36.56 -0.95
CA GLN A 19 13.90 35.36 -1.80
C GLN A 19 12.52 34.66 -1.70
N ILE A 20 11.73 34.91 -0.64
CA ILE A 20 10.36 34.39 -0.54
C ILE A 20 9.45 35.33 -1.35
N ALA A 21 9.18 34.94 -2.60
CA ALA A 21 8.37 35.74 -3.51
C ALA A 21 6.86 35.63 -3.23
N HIS A 22 6.39 34.50 -2.68
CA HIS A 22 4.98 34.27 -2.40
C HIS A 22 4.80 33.24 -1.28
N ILE A 23 3.76 33.42 -0.48
CA ILE A 23 3.30 32.47 0.54
C ILE A 23 1.81 32.23 0.33
N GLU A 24 1.46 31.00 -0.03
CA GLU A 24 0.08 30.57 -0.19
C GLU A 24 -0.43 29.95 1.13
N HIS A 25 -1.56 30.44 1.62
CA HIS A 25 -2.25 29.90 2.77
C HIS A 25 -3.40 28.99 2.33
N LEU A 26 -3.15 27.68 2.33
CA LEU A 26 -4.19 26.71 2.03
C LEU A 26 -5.10 26.50 3.24
N ALA A 27 -6.38 26.74 3.08
CA ALA A 27 -7.36 26.47 4.13
C ALA A 27 -7.41 24.97 4.44
N PRO A 28 -7.52 24.58 5.73
CA PRO A 28 -7.67 23.19 6.12
C PRO A 28 -8.94 22.61 5.52
N ARG A 29 -8.83 21.43 4.88
CA ARG A 29 -9.99 20.68 4.41
C ARG A 29 -10.46 19.75 5.51
N ARG A 30 -11.77 19.74 5.77
CA ARG A 30 -12.35 18.77 6.72
C ARG A 30 -12.22 17.36 6.15
N ALA A 31 -11.81 16.42 6.99
CA ALA A 31 -11.83 15.00 6.66
C ALA A 31 -13.30 14.54 6.51
N VAL A 32 -13.57 13.79 5.45
CA VAL A 32 -14.87 13.13 5.25
C VAL A 32 -14.61 11.64 5.37
N TYR A 33 -15.21 11.02 6.36
CA TYR A 33 -15.11 9.58 6.64
C TYR A 33 -16.28 8.85 5.98
N GLY A 34 -16.12 7.55 5.75
CA GLY A 34 -17.16 6.70 5.17
C GLY A 34 -17.22 5.37 5.90
N ASP A 35 -18.37 4.71 5.75
CA ASP A 35 -18.67 3.43 6.36
C ASP A 35 -18.45 2.28 5.37
N LEU A 36 -18.14 1.11 5.91
CA LEU A 36 -18.07 -0.12 5.15
C LEU A 36 -19.43 -0.80 5.14
N ASP A 37 -19.83 -1.36 3.99
CA ASP A 37 -21.09 -2.11 3.81
C ASP A 37 -21.14 -3.38 4.69
N ALA A 38 -19.97 -3.93 5.03
CA ALA A 38 -19.86 -5.06 5.95
C ALA A 38 -18.61 -4.88 6.85
N PRO A 39 -18.65 -5.36 8.10
CA PRO A 39 -17.55 -5.22 9.03
C PRO A 39 -16.27 -5.88 8.49
N LEU A 40 -15.14 -5.42 8.97
CA LEU A 40 -13.86 -6.08 8.80
C LEU A 40 -13.69 -7.20 9.84
N ASN A 41 -12.71 -8.06 9.61
CA ASN A 41 -12.22 -8.94 10.66
C ASN A 41 -11.69 -8.09 11.82
N ASP A 42 -12.05 -8.44 13.06
CA ASP A 42 -11.73 -7.65 14.27
C ASP A 42 -10.22 -7.36 14.37
N ARG A 43 -9.39 -8.37 14.12
CA ARG A 43 -7.92 -8.21 14.17
C ARG A 43 -7.41 -7.22 13.12
N LEU A 44 -8.05 -7.17 11.95
CA LEU A 44 -7.70 -6.20 10.91
C LEU A 44 -8.08 -4.79 11.32
N GLU A 45 -9.28 -4.61 11.85
CA GLU A 45 -9.75 -3.31 12.35
C GLU A 45 -8.87 -2.81 13.50
N ASP A 46 -8.52 -3.68 14.45
CA ASP A 46 -7.60 -3.37 15.54
C ASP A 46 -6.23 -2.92 15.04
N SER A 47 -5.69 -3.58 14.01
CA SER A 47 -4.43 -3.20 13.39
C SER A 47 -4.51 -1.81 12.73
N LEU A 48 -5.61 -1.50 12.04
CA LEU A 48 -5.83 -0.19 11.43
C LEU A 48 -5.97 0.91 12.49
N ARG A 49 -6.66 0.64 13.58
CA ARG A 49 -6.79 1.55 14.72
C ARG A 49 -5.43 1.82 15.38
N ALA A 50 -4.66 0.76 15.65
CA ALA A 50 -3.31 0.85 16.21
C ALA A 50 -2.35 1.62 15.29
N GLY A 51 -2.48 1.44 13.97
CA GLY A 51 -1.73 2.18 12.96
C GLY A 51 -2.18 3.62 12.72
N GLY A 52 -3.22 4.10 13.43
CA GLY A 52 -3.74 5.47 13.31
C GLY A 52 -4.39 5.77 11.96
N VAL A 53 -4.85 4.74 11.24
CA VAL A 53 -5.49 4.87 9.91
C VAL A 53 -6.98 4.54 9.92
N TRP A 54 -7.59 4.57 11.07
CA TRP A 54 -9.01 4.43 11.30
C TRP A 54 -9.58 5.68 12.00
N PRO A 55 -10.79 6.18 11.66
CA PRO A 55 -11.70 5.67 10.64
C PRO A 55 -11.22 5.93 9.20
N LEU A 56 -11.79 5.17 8.25
CA LEU A 56 -11.44 5.29 6.83
C LEU A 56 -12.04 6.56 6.22
N TYR A 57 -11.28 7.22 5.34
CA TYR A 57 -11.85 8.29 4.53
C TYR A 57 -12.93 7.76 3.57
N ALA A 58 -13.90 8.62 3.19
CA ALA A 58 -15.03 8.23 2.35
C ALA A 58 -14.61 7.54 1.05
N HIS A 59 -13.61 8.07 0.34
CA HIS A 59 -13.09 7.43 -0.89
C HIS A 59 -12.42 6.07 -0.64
N GLN A 60 -11.84 5.87 0.56
CA GLN A 60 -11.23 4.57 0.94
C GLN A 60 -12.33 3.55 1.21
N ALA A 61 -13.33 3.92 2.02
CA ALA A 61 -14.47 3.05 2.32
C ALA A 61 -15.22 2.66 1.04
N GLU A 62 -15.50 3.61 0.15
CA GLU A 62 -16.14 3.37 -1.14
C GLU A 62 -15.34 2.39 -2.01
N ALA A 63 -14.02 2.62 -2.16
CA ALA A 63 -13.16 1.73 -2.93
C ALA A 63 -13.13 0.31 -2.34
N ILE A 64 -13.03 0.18 -1.01
CA ILE A 64 -13.03 -1.12 -0.32
C ILE A 64 -14.37 -1.84 -0.54
N ASN A 65 -15.51 -1.15 -0.40
CA ASN A 65 -16.83 -1.71 -0.64
C ASN A 65 -16.97 -2.25 -2.07
N HIS A 66 -16.47 -1.49 -3.07
CA HIS A 66 -16.45 -1.93 -4.46
C HIS A 66 -15.59 -3.17 -4.68
N ILE A 67 -14.37 -3.20 -4.13
CA ILE A 67 -13.47 -4.35 -4.27
C ILE A 67 -14.08 -5.58 -3.58
N ARG A 68 -14.65 -5.44 -2.39
CA ARG A 68 -15.30 -6.54 -1.65
C ARG A 68 -16.55 -7.06 -2.37
N ALA A 69 -17.22 -6.21 -3.15
CA ALA A 69 -18.31 -6.61 -4.05
C ALA A 69 -17.83 -7.25 -5.37
N GLY A 70 -16.51 -7.54 -5.52
CA GLY A 70 -15.93 -8.19 -6.69
C GLY A 70 -15.75 -7.26 -7.91
N ARG A 71 -15.81 -5.94 -7.72
CA ARG A 71 -15.65 -4.96 -8.79
C ARG A 71 -14.20 -4.54 -8.97
N ASN A 72 -13.80 -4.26 -10.22
CA ASN A 72 -12.54 -3.60 -10.51
C ASN A 72 -12.65 -2.10 -10.20
N VAL A 73 -11.61 -1.54 -9.58
CA VAL A 73 -11.63 -0.14 -9.10
C VAL A 73 -10.42 0.61 -9.63
N ILE A 74 -10.65 1.82 -10.11
CA ILE A 74 -9.62 2.82 -10.43
C ILE A 74 -9.74 3.95 -9.41
N ILE A 75 -8.63 4.25 -8.69
CA ILE A 75 -8.61 5.27 -7.66
C ILE A 75 -7.81 6.47 -8.17
N ALA A 76 -8.52 7.52 -8.56
CA ALA A 76 -7.95 8.78 -9.05
C ALA A 76 -8.12 9.88 -7.99
N THR A 77 -7.12 10.04 -7.14
CA THR A 77 -7.11 11.07 -6.08
C THR A 77 -5.74 11.73 -6.01
N SER A 78 -5.62 12.86 -5.31
CA SER A 78 -4.35 13.56 -5.11
C SER A 78 -3.28 12.65 -4.46
N SER A 79 -2.02 13.03 -4.58
CA SER A 79 -0.93 12.36 -3.87
C SER A 79 -1.15 12.41 -2.35
N ALA A 80 -0.64 11.42 -1.64
CA ALA A 80 -0.76 11.30 -0.18
C ALA A 80 -2.20 11.19 0.37
N SER A 81 -3.19 10.83 -0.45
CA SER A 81 -4.59 10.64 -0.03
C SER A 81 -4.87 9.27 0.61
N GLY A 82 -3.86 8.42 0.78
CA GLY A 82 -4.04 7.10 1.37
C GLY A 82 -4.61 6.03 0.41
N LYS A 83 -4.43 6.19 -0.92
CA LYS A 83 -4.87 5.19 -1.94
C LYS A 83 -4.43 3.77 -1.64
N THR A 84 -3.21 3.61 -1.13
CA THR A 84 -2.63 2.31 -0.79
C THR A 84 -3.50 1.52 0.20
N LEU A 85 -4.16 2.22 1.11
CA LEU A 85 -5.02 1.59 2.11
C LEU A 85 -6.25 0.92 1.48
N CYS A 86 -6.77 1.47 0.38
CA CYS A 86 -7.95 0.94 -0.32
C CYS A 86 -7.76 -0.52 -0.75
N TYR A 87 -6.62 -0.85 -1.36
CA TYR A 87 -6.36 -2.22 -1.78
C TYR A 87 -5.74 -3.07 -0.66
N ASN A 88 -4.93 -2.50 0.22
CA ASN A 88 -4.32 -3.24 1.33
C ASN A 88 -5.36 -3.82 2.28
N VAL A 89 -6.37 -3.02 2.66
CA VAL A 89 -7.46 -3.49 3.54
C VAL A 89 -8.25 -4.61 2.86
N SER A 90 -8.60 -4.44 1.59
CA SER A 90 -9.36 -5.44 0.84
C SER A 90 -8.60 -6.76 0.66
N VAL A 91 -7.29 -6.67 0.35
CA VAL A 91 -6.42 -7.84 0.22
C VAL A 91 -6.24 -8.54 1.57
N MET A 92 -5.99 -7.77 2.63
CA MET A 92 -5.79 -8.35 3.97
C MET A 92 -7.07 -9.04 4.47
N GLN A 93 -8.25 -8.41 4.27
CA GLN A 93 -9.52 -9.05 4.58
C GLN A 93 -9.67 -10.38 3.83
N SER A 94 -9.40 -10.39 2.52
CA SER A 94 -9.47 -11.62 1.70
C SER A 94 -8.52 -12.71 2.16
N LEU A 95 -7.32 -12.34 2.64
CA LEU A 95 -6.33 -13.28 3.18
C LEU A 95 -6.75 -13.86 4.54
N LEU A 96 -7.47 -13.09 5.34
CA LEU A 96 -8.00 -13.55 6.63
C LEU A 96 -9.23 -14.45 6.43
N ASP A 97 -10.06 -14.15 5.44
CA ASP A 97 -11.24 -14.95 5.10
C ASP A 97 -10.86 -16.30 4.45
N ASP A 98 -9.86 -16.28 3.56
CA ASP A 98 -9.36 -17.47 2.86
C ASP A 98 -7.83 -17.48 2.85
N PRO A 99 -7.19 -18.30 3.70
CA PRO A 99 -5.74 -18.42 3.76
C PRO A 99 -5.07 -18.89 2.47
N SER A 100 -5.79 -19.43 1.50
CA SER A 100 -5.23 -19.79 0.19
C SER A 100 -5.04 -18.58 -0.72
N THR A 101 -5.74 -17.48 -0.46
CA THR A 101 -5.70 -16.24 -1.25
C THR A 101 -4.27 -15.75 -1.50
N ARG A 102 -4.05 -15.21 -2.69
CA ARG A 102 -2.81 -14.56 -3.14
C ARG A 102 -3.11 -13.21 -3.75
N ALA A 103 -2.17 -12.28 -3.60
CA ALA A 103 -2.22 -10.97 -4.22
C ALA A 103 -0.89 -10.62 -4.91
N LEU A 104 -0.98 -9.88 -6.01
CA LEU A 104 0.15 -9.38 -6.77
C LEU A 104 0.08 -7.86 -6.85
N TYR A 105 1.13 -7.18 -6.39
CA TYR A 105 1.25 -5.74 -6.47
C TYR A 105 2.33 -5.36 -7.47
N LEU A 106 1.95 -4.51 -8.42
CA LEU A 106 2.84 -4.05 -9.48
C LEU A 106 3.19 -2.57 -9.26
N PHE A 107 4.46 -2.31 -9.09
CA PHE A 107 5.01 -0.96 -8.93
C PHE A 107 5.99 -0.62 -10.05
N PRO A 108 6.08 0.65 -10.49
CA PRO A 108 6.98 1.02 -11.58
C PRO A 108 8.46 0.85 -11.23
N THR A 109 8.82 0.93 -9.96
CA THR A 109 10.21 0.82 -9.51
C THR A 109 10.38 -0.12 -8.33
N LYS A 110 11.56 -0.75 -8.23
CA LYS A 110 11.95 -1.58 -7.09
C LYS A 110 11.93 -0.80 -5.77
N ALA A 111 12.40 0.45 -5.79
CA ALA A 111 12.44 1.30 -4.60
C ALA A 111 11.04 1.54 -4.03
N LEU A 112 10.05 1.77 -4.90
CA LEU A 112 8.66 1.93 -4.47
C LEU A 112 8.09 0.61 -3.93
N ALA A 113 8.38 -0.53 -4.56
CA ALA A 113 7.97 -1.83 -4.07
C ALA A 113 8.54 -2.11 -2.66
N GLN A 114 9.81 -1.81 -2.43
CA GLN A 114 10.45 -1.97 -1.11
C GLN A 114 9.85 -1.03 -0.05
N ASP A 115 9.59 0.24 -0.38
CA ASP A 115 8.93 1.17 0.54
C ASP A 115 7.52 0.69 0.90
N GLN A 116 6.77 0.20 -0.06
CA GLN A 116 5.43 -0.35 0.17
C GLN A 116 5.47 -1.66 0.99
N LEU A 117 6.44 -2.53 0.76
CA LEU A 117 6.64 -3.73 1.58
C LEU A 117 6.91 -3.36 3.04
N ARG A 118 7.78 -2.38 3.28
CA ARG A 118 8.06 -1.88 4.64
C ARG A 118 6.79 -1.38 5.33
N LYS A 119 5.97 -0.58 4.64
CA LYS A 119 4.68 -0.09 5.15
C LYS A 119 3.67 -1.19 5.42
N LEU A 120 3.62 -2.23 4.56
CA LEU A 120 2.80 -3.42 4.80
C LEU A 120 3.23 -4.15 6.07
N HIS A 121 4.54 -4.32 6.27
CA HIS A 121 5.07 -4.94 7.49
C HIS A 121 4.76 -4.10 8.74
N GLU A 122 4.95 -2.80 8.69
CA GLU A 122 4.65 -1.89 9.81
C GLU A 122 3.17 -1.95 10.22
N LEU A 123 2.26 -2.03 9.25
CA LEU A 123 0.83 -2.00 9.52
C LEU A 123 0.25 -3.37 9.88
N PHE A 124 0.70 -4.45 9.24
CA PHE A 124 0.02 -5.75 9.31
C PHE A 124 0.84 -6.88 9.92
N SER A 125 2.18 -6.81 9.96
CA SER A 125 2.98 -7.89 10.56
C SER A 125 2.77 -8.06 12.05
N PRO A 126 2.57 -7.02 12.85
CA PRO A 126 2.21 -7.20 14.24
C PRO A 126 0.84 -7.88 14.37
N GLY A 127 0.84 -9.21 14.46
CA GLY A 127 -0.34 -10.00 14.81
C GLY A 127 -1.27 -10.44 13.67
N LEU A 128 -1.12 -9.99 12.42
CA LEU A 128 -2.00 -10.39 11.32
C LEU A 128 -1.38 -11.41 10.38
N LEU A 129 -0.25 -11.09 9.79
CA LEU A 129 0.39 -11.92 8.78
C LEU A 129 1.90 -12.03 9.05
N PRO A 130 2.47 -13.24 9.07
CA PRO A 130 3.92 -13.41 9.20
C PRO A 130 4.69 -12.65 8.12
N PRO A 131 5.80 -11.95 8.46
CA PRO A 131 6.54 -11.11 7.51
C PRO A 131 6.93 -11.83 6.22
N GLN A 132 7.34 -13.09 6.31
CA GLN A 132 7.76 -13.91 5.15
C GLN A 132 6.64 -14.18 4.12
N MET A 133 5.38 -13.88 4.47
CA MET A 133 4.24 -14.00 3.56
C MET A 133 4.03 -12.76 2.70
N MET A 134 4.75 -11.68 2.98
CA MET A 134 4.76 -10.45 2.19
C MET A 134 6.19 -10.22 1.72
N ALA A 135 6.44 -10.25 0.41
CA ALA A 135 7.80 -10.18 -0.12
C ALA A 135 7.85 -9.44 -1.45
N THR A 136 8.99 -8.81 -1.73
CA THR A 136 9.32 -8.36 -3.07
C THR A 136 9.88 -9.52 -3.89
N PHE A 137 9.57 -9.51 -5.18
CA PHE A 137 10.18 -10.40 -6.16
C PHE A 137 10.63 -9.59 -7.37
N ASP A 138 11.93 -9.38 -7.46
CA ASP A 138 12.56 -8.59 -8.51
C ASP A 138 13.96 -9.12 -8.86
N GLY A 139 14.72 -8.37 -9.68
CA GLY A 139 16.06 -8.77 -10.09
C GLY A 139 17.07 -8.88 -8.94
N ASP A 140 16.83 -8.17 -7.84
CA ASP A 140 17.74 -8.13 -6.67
C ASP A 140 17.36 -9.19 -5.63
N THR A 141 16.21 -9.86 -5.77
CA THR A 141 15.81 -10.98 -4.89
C THR A 141 16.86 -12.09 -4.95
N PRO A 142 17.51 -12.43 -3.82
CA PRO A 142 18.54 -13.47 -3.78
C PRO A 142 18.04 -14.81 -4.31
N ARG A 143 18.90 -15.54 -5.03
CA ARG A 143 18.51 -16.86 -5.59
C ARG A 143 18.05 -17.86 -4.51
N SER A 144 18.67 -17.81 -3.33
CA SER A 144 18.29 -18.61 -2.17
C SER A 144 16.88 -18.33 -1.66
N GLU A 145 16.39 -17.11 -1.79
CA GLU A 145 15.08 -16.70 -1.28
C GLU A 145 13.95 -16.86 -2.30
N ARG A 146 14.29 -16.94 -3.59
CA ARG A 146 13.28 -17.04 -4.67
C ARG A 146 12.34 -18.22 -4.55
N ALA A 147 12.82 -19.34 -4.04
CA ALA A 147 12.00 -20.54 -3.82
C ALA A 147 11.00 -20.32 -2.69
N ASP A 148 11.44 -19.69 -1.60
CA ASP A 148 10.61 -19.41 -0.44
C ASP A 148 9.55 -18.35 -0.76
N VAL A 149 9.92 -17.29 -1.47
CA VAL A 149 8.96 -16.28 -1.95
C VAL A 149 7.86 -16.94 -2.79
N ARG A 150 8.20 -17.83 -3.72
CA ARG A 150 7.20 -18.56 -4.53
C ARG A 150 6.30 -19.46 -3.68
N ARG A 151 6.87 -20.12 -2.68
CA ARG A 151 6.17 -21.11 -1.85
C ARG A 151 5.29 -20.45 -0.79
N TYR A 152 5.81 -19.45 -0.10
CA TYR A 152 5.19 -18.90 1.10
C TYR A 152 4.58 -17.51 0.88
N GLY A 153 5.02 -16.77 -0.13
CA GLY A 153 4.53 -15.43 -0.41
C GLY A 153 3.03 -15.43 -0.70
N ARG A 154 2.29 -14.62 0.03
CA ARG A 154 0.86 -14.39 -0.18
C ARG A 154 0.58 -13.05 -0.82
N ILE A 155 1.37 -12.04 -0.47
CA ILE A 155 1.39 -10.74 -1.16
C ILE A 155 2.78 -10.62 -1.79
N ILE A 156 2.82 -10.62 -3.11
CA ILE A 156 4.06 -10.45 -3.87
C ILE A 156 4.08 -9.07 -4.49
N LEU A 157 5.11 -8.29 -4.14
CA LEU A 157 5.35 -6.98 -4.73
C LEU A 157 6.42 -7.12 -5.82
N THR A 158 6.13 -6.65 -7.01
CA THR A 158 7.04 -6.78 -8.16
C THR A 158 6.88 -5.58 -9.10
N ASN A 159 7.54 -5.63 -10.25
CA ASN A 159 7.38 -4.65 -11.31
C ASN A 159 6.92 -5.32 -12.62
N PRO A 160 6.42 -4.55 -13.60
CA PRO A 160 5.94 -5.09 -14.88
C PRO A 160 7.00 -5.90 -15.64
N ASP A 161 8.27 -5.48 -15.61
CA ASP A 161 9.35 -6.20 -16.28
C ASP A 161 9.56 -7.58 -15.66
N MET A 162 9.60 -7.65 -14.34
CA MET A 162 9.78 -8.92 -13.63
C MET A 162 8.56 -9.83 -13.77
N LEU A 163 7.36 -9.27 -13.82
CA LEU A 163 6.15 -10.01 -14.15
C LEU A 163 6.29 -10.64 -15.56
N HIS A 164 6.70 -9.84 -16.55
CA HIS A 164 6.82 -10.26 -17.94
C HIS A 164 7.94 -11.26 -18.16
N ILE A 165 9.13 -11.06 -17.57
CA ILE A 165 10.33 -11.87 -17.84
C ILE A 165 10.48 -13.02 -16.83
N GLY A 166 10.14 -12.77 -15.56
CA GLY A 166 10.43 -13.68 -14.44
C GLY A 166 9.26 -14.56 -14.01
N ILE A 167 8.03 -14.06 -14.06
CA ILE A 167 6.85 -14.76 -13.55
C ILE A 167 6.09 -15.46 -14.65
N LEU A 168 5.61 -14.74 -15.65
CA LEU A 168 4.72 -15.29 -16.68
C LEU A 168 5.37 -16.39 -17.54
N PRO A 169 6.63 -16.26 -18.01
CA PRO A 169 7.27 -17.35 -18.76
C PRO A 169 7.53 -18.60 -17.91
N ASN A 170 7.59 -18.44 -16.60
CA ASN A 170 7.82 -19.51 -15.63
C ASN A 170 6.54 -19.89 -14.86
N TYR A 171 5.37 -19.73 -15.48
CA TYR A 171 4.05 -19.88 -14.84
C TYR A 171 3.88 -21.20 -14.09
N GLN A 172 4.51 -22.28 -14.54
CA GLN A 172 4.47 -23.58 -13.84
C GLN A 172 5.07 -23.49 -12.43
N SER A 173 6.20 -22.79 -12.27
CA SER A 173 6.83 -22.54 -10.99
C SER A 173 6.03 -21.57 -10.10
N TRP A 174 5.16 -20.78 -10.72
CA TRP A 174 4.27 -19.80 -10.07
C TRP A 174 2.82 -20.27 -9.97
N ALA A 175 2.54 -21.55 -10.30
CA ALA A 175 1.19 -22.08 -10.32
C ALA A 175 0.46 -21.93 -8.97
N GLY A 176 1.17 -22.04 -7.86
CA GLY A 176 0.62 -21.83 -6.51
C GLY A 176 0.12 -20.39 -6.29
N LEU A 177 0.83 -19.39 -6.77
CA LEU A 177 0.40 -18.00 -6.76
C LEU A 177 -0.78 -17.78 -7.74
N LEU A 178 -0.59 -18.15 -9.00
CA LEU A 178 -1.51 -17.79 -10.09
C LEU A 178 -2.89 -18.44 -9.96
N ARG A 179 -2.98 -19.67 -9.42
CA ARG A 179 -4.26 -20.36 -9.20
C ARG A 179 -5.11 -19.74 -8.09
N HIS A 180 -4.47 -19.09 -7.13
CA HIS A 180 -5.13 -18.50 -5.96
C HIS A 180 -5.11 -16.97 -5.99
N LEU A 181 -4.72 -16.39 -7.12
CA LEU A 181 -4.64 -14.95 -7.30
C LEU A 181 -6.05 -14.33 -7.29
N LYS A 182 -6.37 -13.61 -6.23
CA LYS A 182 -7.65 -12.91 -6.03
C LYS A 182 -7.55 -11.44 -6.40
N SER A 183 -6.38 -10.83 -6.20
CA SER A 183 -6.20 -9.39 -6.38
C SER A 183 -4.92 -9.09 -7.12
N VAL A 184 -5.00 -8.18 -8.08
CA VAL A 184 -3.86 -7.54 -8.72
C VAL A 184 -4.01 -6.03 -8.53
N SER A 185 -3.02 -5.39 -7.92
CA SER A 185 -2.95 -3.94 -7.80
C SER A 185 -1.82 -3.40 -8.66
N TYR A 186 -2.10 -2.35 -9.42
CA TYR A 186 -1.12 -1.64 -10.23
C TYR A 186 -1.09 -0.16 -9.86
N THR A 187 0.10 0.35 -9.60
CA THR A 187 0.34 1.77 -9.30
C THR A 187 1.43 2.30 -10.24
N HIS A 188 1.20 3.44 -10.82
CA HIS A 188 2.17 4.15 -11.66
C HIS A 188 2.34 5.61 -11.24
#